data_8d9d1092bdd580649db629579e663f9a
#
_entry.id   8d9d1092bdd580649db629579e663f9a
#
_cell.length_a   1.000
_cell.length_b   1.000
_cell.length_c   1.000
_cell.angle_alpha   90.00
_cell.angle_beta   90.00
_cell.angle_gamma   90.00
#
_symmetry.space_group_name_H-M   'P 1'
#
loop_
_entity.id
_entity.type
_entity.pdbx_description
1 polymer ?
#
loop_
_entity_poly.entity_id
_entity_poly.type
_entity_poly.pdbx_seq_one_letter_code
_entity_poly.pdbx_strand_id
1 'polypeptide(L)'
;IGVHHAGMLPKYRRLVERLAQDGLLTVICGTDTLGVGINVPIRTVLFTGLTKFDGRRQRVLKAREFHQIAGRAGRAGFDTEGLVVVLAPEHEVENAKAAAKSAANPKKKGKSAKKKPPEGFVNWSRSTFDKLVGAQPEQLTSRFEVNNAMLLNVISRPGSCYAHMRHLLLSSHETRARIRQHVLRSIELFRGLETAGIVERMAEPDDDGRHVRLTVDLQRDFALNQPLAPFAIAAMEVLDPDSPTPVLDLVSVIESVLDDPRPILYAQQRAARGEAIGALKAEGVEYSERMELVEDISWPTPLGHLIADAYDAY
;
A
#
# COMPACT_ATOMS: atom_id res chain seq x y z
N ILE A 1 -3.27 27.14 10.93
CA ILE A 1 -3.51 25.68 10.91
C ILE A 1 -2.97 25.14 9.60
N GLY A 2 -2.12 24.11 9.67
CA GLY A 2 -1.63 23.37 8.51
C GLY A 2 -2.37 22.03 8.34
N VAL A 3 -2.43 21.53 7.10
CA VAL A 3 -2.92 20.19 6.78
C VAL A 3 -1.79 19.44 6.09
N HIS A 4 -1.58 18.17 6.46
CA HIS A 4 -0.51 17.35 5.90
C HIS A 4 -0.96 15.89 5.74
N HIS A 5 -1.04 15.40 4.51
CA HIS A 5 -1.35 14.00 4.20
C HIS A 5 -0.75 13.54 2.86
N ALA A 6 -0.67 12.25 2.64
CA ALA A 6 -0.03 11.65 1.46
C ALA A 6 -0.66 12.08 0.11
N GLY A 7 -1.96 12.36 0.09
CA GLY A 7 -2.67 12.82 -1.12
C GLY A 7 -2.42 14.28 -1.51
N MET A 8 -1.63 15.03 -0.74
CA MET A 8 -1.25 16.39 -1.13
C MET A 8 -0.08 16.36 -2.12
N LEU A 9 -0.07 17.35 -3.03
CA LEU A 9 1.09 17.55 -3.91
C LEU A 9 2.35 17.83 -3.08
N PRO A 10 3.51 17.29 -3.47
CA PRO A 10 4.76 17.42 -2.71
C PRO A 10 5.15 18.86 -2.38
N LYS A 11 4.89 19.81 -3.28
CA LYS A 11 5.15 21.25 -3.06
C LYS A 11 4.39 21.83 -1.87
N TYR A 12 3.12 21.43 -1.68
CA TYR A 12 2.30 21.91 -0.56
C TYR A 12 2.69 21.23 0.76
N ARG A 13 3.06 19.95 0.72
CA ARG A 13 3.59 19.28 1.91
C ARG A 13 4.85 19.98 2.43
N ARG A 14 5.81 20.24 1.53
CA ARG A 14 7.04 20.98 1.88
C ARG A 14 6.76 22.39 2.39
N LEU A 15 5.74 23.07 1.86
CA LEU A 15 5.35 24.39 2.35
C LEU A 15 4.84 24.31 3.80
N VAL A 16 3.96 23.36 4.12
CA VAL A 16 3.45 23.15 5.49
C VAL A 16 4.59 22.79 6.43
N GLU A 17 5.52 21.94 6.02
CA GLU A 17 6.70 21.55 6.80
C GLU A 17 7.57 22.76 7.11
N ARG A 18 7.86 23.60 6.11
CA ARG A 18 8.65 24.82 6.30
C ARG A 18 7.97 25.83 7.21
N LEU A 19 6.68 26.12 6.98
CA LEU A 19 5.91 27.01 7.83
C LEU A 19 5.84 26.54 9.29
N ALA A 20 5.82 25.22 9.50
CA ALA A 20 5.87 24.64 10.83
C ALA A 20 7.25 24.77 11.48
N GLN A 21 8.33 24.55 10.72
CA GLN A 21 9.71 24.75 11.18
C GLN A 21 9.99 26.21 11.55
N ASP A 22 9.43 27.14 10.78
CA ASP A 22 9.52 28.57 11.03
C ASP A 22 8.61 29.06 12.19
N GLY A 23 7.84 28.14 12.83
CA GLY A 23 6.96 28.47 13.95
C GLY A 23 5.68 29.22 13.55
N LEU A 24 5.36 29.30 12.26
CA LEU A 24 4.20 30.04 11.75
C LEU A 24 2.89 29.26 11.85
N LEU A 25 2.95 27.96 12.15
CA LEU A 25 1.79 27.09 12.33
C LEU A 25 1.64 26.67 13.80
N THR A 26 0.54 27.05 14.40
CA THR A 26 0.19 26.67 15.79
C THR A 26 -0.32 25.22 15.86
N VAL A 27 -1.01 24.77 14.83
CA VAL A 27 -1.61 23.43 14.75
C VAL A 27 -1.40 22.86 13.37
N ILE A 28 -1.05 21.58 13.33
CA ILE A 28 -0.97 20.81 12.09
C ILE A 28 -1.88 19.59 12.22
N CYS A 29 -2.85 19.47 11.32
CA CYS A 29 -3.70 18.30 11.18
C CYS A 29 -3.09 17.37 10.14
N GLY A 30 -2.79 16.14 10.50
CA GLY A 30 -2.17 15.20 9.57
C GLY A 30 -2.58 13.76 9.80
N THR A 31 -2.26 12.92 8.81
CA THR A 31 -2.33 11.47 8.93
C THR A 31 -1.03 10.93 9.54
N ASP A 32 -0.91 9.63 9.69
CA ASP A 32 0.31 8.97 10.18
C ASP A 32 1.58 9.31 9.37
N THR A 33 1.42 9.81 8.14
CA THR A 33 2.54 10.31 7.32
C THR A 33 3.29 11.48 7.98
N LEU A 34 2.63 12.27 8.84
CA LEU A 34 3.26 13.33 9.63
C LEU A 34 4.23 12.73 10.69
N GLY A 35 4.00 11.48 11.10
CA GLY A 35 4.89 10.75 12.01
C GLY A 35 6.18 10.24 11.35
N VAL A 36 6.29 10.28 10.02
CA VAL A 36 7.40 9.64 9.28
C VAL A 36 8.16 10.68 8.45
N GLY A 37 9.46 10.76 8.65
CA GLY A 37 10.37 11.48 7.74
C GLY A 37 10.33 13.01 7.79
N ILE A 38 9.56 13.63 8.70
CA ILE A 38 9.44 15.08 8.80
C ILE A 38 10.07 15.56 10.10
N ASN A 39 10.97 16.50 10.03
CA ASN A 39 11.54 17.16 11.20
C ASN A 39 10.76 18.46 11.48
N VAL A 40 9.63 18.32 12.17
CA VAL A 40 8.79 19.46 12.59
C VAL A 40 8.82 19.54 14.13
N PRO A 41 9.08 20.70 14.70
CA PRO A 41 9.11 20.89 16.16
C PRO A 41 7.69 20.85 16.73
N ILE A 42 7.30 19.75 17.34
CA ILE A 42 5.97 19.54 17.91
C ILE A 42 6.08 19.38 19.43
N ARG A 43 5.43 20.23 20.21
CA ARG A 43 5.37 20.10 21.68
C ARG A 43 4.34 19.07 22.11
N THR A 44 3.17 19.06 21.47
CA THR A 44 2.02 18.23 21.85
C THR A 44 1.50 17.47 20.66
N VAL A 45 1.34 16.16 20.81
CA VAL A 45 0.68 15.28 19.83
C VAL A 45 -0.71 14.91 20.36
N LEU A 46 -1.74 15.21 19.57
CA LEU A 46 -3.11 14.82 19.84
C LEU A 46 -3.55 13.71 18.87
N PHE A 47 -3.81 12.53 19.40
CA PHE A 47 -4.48 11.46 18.65
C PHE A 47 -5.98 11.66 18.71
N THR A 48 -6.63 11.74 17.57
CA THR A 48 -8.11 11.76 17.45
C THR A 48 -8.73 10.36 17.63
N GLY A 49 -7.91 9.31 17.58
CA GLY A 49 -8.28 7.93 17.83
C GLY A 49 -7.07 7.01 17.79
N LEU A 50 -7.21 5.80 18.33
CA LEU A 50 -6.14 4.79 18.33
C LEU A 50 -6.34 3.74 17.23
N THR A 51 -7.08 4.08 16.17
CA THR A 51 -7.37 3.19 15.05
C THR A 51 -6.94 3.80 13.73
N LYS A 52 -6.61 2.96 12.77
CA LYS A 52 -6.34 3.38 11.39
C LYS A 52 -6.91 2.39 10.39
N PHE A 53 -7.19 2.86 9.18
CA PHE A 53 -7.51 2.01 8.04
C PHE A 53 -6.21 1.51 7.39
N ASP A 54 -6.08 0.20 7.20
CA ASP A 54 -4.86 -0.42 6.66
C ASP A 54 -4.91 -0.71 5.15
N GLY A 55 -5.92 -0.16 4.47
CA GLY A 55 -6.22 -0.42 3.06
C GLY A 55 -7.31 -1.48 2.86
N ARG A 56 -7.62 -2.28 3.89
CA ARG A 56 -8.65 -3.33 3.86
C ARG A 56 -9.69 -3.18 4.96
N ARG A 57 -9.26 -2.85 6.17
CA ARG A 57 -10.14 -2.72 7.35
C ARG A 57 -9.60 -1.70 8.35
N GLN A 58 -10.50 -1.22 9.19
CA GLN A 58 -10.12 -0.46 10.38
C GLN A 58 -9.50 -1.41 11.41
N ARG A 59 -8.39 -1.00 12.03
CA ARG A 59 -7.72 -1.74 13.12
C ARG A 59 -7.09 -0.79 14.14
N VAL A 60 -6.82 -1.31 15.32
CA VAL A 60 -6.03 -0.59 16.33
C VAL A 60 -4.60 -0.39 15.82
N LEU A 61 -3.99 0.73 16.19
CA LEU A 61 -2.58 1.02 15.90
C LEU A 61 -1.68 -0.08 16.48
N LYS A 62 -0.61 -0.41 15.77
CA LYS A 62 0.48 -1.20 16.30
C LYS A 62 1.33 -0.34 17.25
N ALA A 63 2.05 -0.97 18.18
CA ALA A 63 2.92 -0.25 19.11
C ALA A 63 3.95 0.63 18.38
N ARG A 64 4.57 0.10 17.32
CA ARG A 64 5.48 0.87 16.46
C ARG A 64 4.82 2.11 15.87
N GLU A 65 3.61 1.98 15.32
CA GLU A 65 2.88 3.11 14.73
C GLU A 65 2.55 4.16 15.78
N PHE A 66 2.08 3.72 16.95
CA PHE A 66 1.81 4.61 18.07
C PHE A 66 3.07 5.36 18.52
N HIS A 67 4.16 4.64 18.81
CA HIS A 67 5.40 5.27 19.28
C HIS A 67 6.05 6.16 18.22
N GLN A 68 5.91 5.84 16.94
CA GLN A 68 6.42 6.67 15.86
C GLN A 68 5.74 8.04 15.78
N ILE A 69 4.43 8.10 16.05
CA ILE A 69 3.67 9.34 16.11
C ILE A 69 3.87 10.03 17.46
N ALA A 70 3.74 9.29 18.56
CA ALA A 70 3.90 9.81 19.92
C ALA A 70 5.30 10.38 20.17
N GLY A 71 6.33 9.73 19.62
CA GLY A 71 7.73 10.16 19.71
C GLY A 71 8.05 11.47 18.99
N ARG A 72 7.06 12.09 18.34
CA ARG A 72 7.19 13.45 17.80
C ARG A 72 6.89 14.53 18.84
N ALA A 73 6.32 14.16 19.99
CA ALA A 73 6.06 15.08 21.08
C ALA A 73 7.36 15.47 21.80
N GLY A 74 7.54 16.76 22.01
CA GLY A 74 8.74 17.33 22.60
C GLY A 74 9.79 17.78 21.56
N ARG A 75 10.25 19.02 21.70
CA ARG A 75 11.23 19.62 20.80
C ARG A 75 12.62 19.49 21.41
N ALA A 76 13.49 18.74 20.74
CA ALA A 76 14.87 18.59 21.19
C ALA A 76 15.56 19.96 21.35
N GLY A 77 16.16 20.18 22.51
CA GLY A 77 16.85 21.43 22.84
C GLY A 77 15.95 22.60 23.30
N PHE A 78 14.61 22.45 23.25
CA PHE A 78 13.67 23.50 23.69
C PHE A 78 12.70 23.02 24.77
N ASP A 79 12.23 21.78 24.71
CA ASP A 79 11.27 21.23 25.66
C ASP A 79 11.94 20.19 26.55
N THR A 80 11.66 20.21 27.84
CA THR A 80 12.07 19.16 28.79
C THR A 80 11.10 18.01 28.79
N GLU A 81 9.86 18.25 28.35
CA GLU A 81 8.79 17.25 28.29
C GLU A 81 7.96 17.42 27.02
N GLY A 82 7.53 16.29 26.43
CA GLY A 82 6.56 16.24 25.35
C GLY A 82 5.21 15.72 25.86
N LEU A 83 4.11 16.27 25.37
CA LEU A 83 2.79 15.85 25.77
C LEU A 83 2.11 15.02 24.67
N VAL A 84 1.59 13.85 25.04
CA VAL A 84 0.78 13.01 24.16
C VAL A 84 -0.62 12.89 24.75
N VAL A 85 -1.61 13.30 23.97
CA VAL A 85 -3.03 13.31 24.36
C VAL A 85 -3.81 12.42 23.40
N VAL A 86 -4.79 11.67 23.91
CA VAL A 86 -5.69 10.85 23.09
C VAL A 86 -7.13 11.24 23.40
N LEU A 87 -7.89 11.56 22.36
CA LEU A 87 -9.32 11.84 22.48
C LEU A 87 -10.07 10.53 22.73
N ALA A 88 -10.68 10.38 23.90
CA ALA A 88 -11.42 9.19 24.25
C ALA A 88 -12.69 9.01 23.36
N PRO A 89 -13.08 7.77 23.02
CA PRO A 89 -14.33 7.52 22.30
C PRO A 89 -15.55 8.04 23.05
N GLU A 90 -16.54 8.53 22.30
CA GLU A 90 -17.73 9.16 22.88
C GLU A 90 -18.47 8.25 23.88
N HIS A 91 -18.64 6.97 23.52
CA HIS A 91 -19.29 5.98 24.40
C HIS A 91 -18.51 5.75 25.71
N GLU A 92 -17.18 5.83 25.71
CA GLU A 92 -16.35 5.74 26.92
C GLU A 92 -16.52 7.00 27.78
N VAL A 93 -16.56 8.18 27.17
CA VAL A 93 -16.78 9.46 27.89
C VAL A 93 -18.16 9.47 28.54
N GLU A 94 -19.19 9.04 27.85
CA GLU A 94 -20.55 8.97 28.39
C GLU A 94 -20.68 7.93 29.51
N ASN A 95 -20.06 6.75 29.34
CA ASN A 95 -20.03 5.74 30.38
C ASN A 95 -19.30 6.23 31.63
N ALA A 96 -18.18 6.94 31.46
CA ALA A 96 -17.46 7.54 32.60
C ALA A 96 -18.27 8.62 33.30
N LYS A 97 -18.97 9.50 32.55
CA LYS A 97 -19.90 10.49 33.13
C LYS A 97 -21.04 9.85 33.87
N ALA A 98 -21.65 8.77 33.35
CA ALA A 98 -22.71 8.02 33.99
C ALA A 98 -22.23 7.36 35.29
N ALA A 99 -21.04 6.75 35.26
CA ALA A 99 -20.42 6.16 36.46
C ALA A 99 -20.13 7.22 37.55
N ALA A 100 -19.58 8.39 37.17
CA ALA A 100 -19.34 9.47 38.11
C ALA A 100 -20.62 10.02 38.74
N LYS A 101 -21.70 10.19 37.96
CA LYS A 101 -23.03 10.58 38.48
C LYS A 101 -23.63 9.53 39.43
N SER A 102 -23.46 8.25 39.14
CA SER A 102 -23.91 7.14 40.00
C SER A 102 -23.13 7.10 41.32
N ALA A 103 -21.82 7.35 41.28
CA ALA A 103 -20.98 7.41 42.47
C ALA A 103 -21.32 8.61 43.36
N ALA A 104 -21.69 9.77 42.79
CA ALA A 104 -22.12 10.95 43.52
C ALA A 104 -23.52 10.82 44.17
N ASN A 105 -24.35 9.86 43.73
CA ASN A 105 -25.71 9.68 44.23
C ASN A 105 -26.04 8.19 44.54
N PRO A 106 -25.48 7.60 45.62
CA PRO A 106 -25.57 6.16 45.89
C PRO A 106 -27.02 5.68 46.22
N LYS A 107 -27.91 6.61 46.52
CA LYS A 107 -29.34 6.29 46.79
C LYS A 107 -30.19 5.98 45.57
N LYS A 108 -29.75 6.33 44.36
CA LYS A 108 -30.39 5.96 43.11
C LYS A 108 -29.63 4.80 42.44
N LYS A 109 -29.75 3.59 43.00
CA LYS A 109 -29.24 2.34 42.41
C LYS A 109 -30.07 1.92 41.17
N GLY A 110 -30.05 2.68 40.11
CA GLY A 110 -30.44 2.21 38.79
C GLY A 110 -29.22 1.69 38.07
N LYS A 111 -29.20 0.43 37.62
CA LYS A 111 -28.16 -0.08 36.69
C LYS A 111 -28.25 0.74 35.41
N SER A 112 -27.42 1.80 35.29
CA SER A 112 -27.25 2.48 34.03
C SER A 112 -26.64 1.49 33.05
N ALA A 113 -27.39 1.12 32.02
CA ALA A 113 -26.87 0.27 30.94
C ALA A 113 -25.66 1.01 30.27
N LYS A 114 -24.53 0.35 30.21
CA LYS A 114 -23.36 0.91 29.52
C LYS A 114 -23.68 1.12 28.04
N LYS A 115 -23.39 2.31 27.53
CA LYS A 115 -23.53 2.62 26.11
C LYS A 115 -22.53 1.75 25.33
N LYS A 116 -23.04 1.02 24.36
CA LYS A 116 -22.20 0.18 23.47
C LYS A 116 -21.52 1.06 22.40
N PRO A 117 -20.35 0.66 21.89
CA PRO A 117 -19.75 1.33 20.74
C PRO A 117 -20.69 1.26 19.53
N PRO A 118 -20.62 2.22 18.59
CA PRO A 118 -21.35 2.17 17.32
C PRO A 118 -21.01 0.90 16.53
N GLU A 119 -21.96 0.46 15.71
CA GLU A 119 -21.73 -0.68 14.80
C GLU A 119 -20.54 -0.40 13.85
N GLY A 120 -19.70 -1.39 13.62
CA GLY A 120 -18.48 -1.24 12.81
C GLY A 120 -17.32 -0.49 13.49
N PHE A 121 -17.52 0.00 14.71
CA PHE A 121 -16.44 0.67 15.45
C PHE A 121 -15.42 -0.34 15.98
N VAL A 122 -14.15 -0.17 15.61
CA VAL A 122 -13.04 -0.94 16.20
C VAL A 122 -12.82 -0.45 17.62
N ASN A 123 -13.26 -1.25 18.58
CA ASN A 123 -13.29 -0.86 19.99
C ASN A 123 -11.89 -0.68 20.57
N TRP A 124 -11.67 0.45 21.24
CA TRP A 124 -10.50 0.74 22.04
C TRP A 124 -10.87 1.57 23.26
N SER A 125 -10.05 1.52 24.28
CA SER A 125 -10.32 2.13 25.59
C SER A 125 -9.03 2.62 26.23
N ARG A 126 -9.12 3.13 27.44
CA ARG A 126 -7.96 3.51 28.25
C ARG A 126 -6.96 2.36 28.37
N SER A 127 -7.42 1.13 28.56
CA SER A 127 -6.52 -0.03 28.64
C SER A 127 -5.78 -0.31 27.34
N THR A 128 -6.38 0.00 26.19
CA THR A 128 -5.69 -0.07 24.88
C THR A 128 -4.58 0.95 24.80
N PHE A 129 -4.83 2.18 25.24
CA PHE A 129 -3.83 3.22 25.31
C PHE A 129 -2.65 2.83 26.21
N ASP A 130 -2.94 2.39 27.45
CA ASP A 130 -1.91 1.99 28.42
C ASP A 130 -1.06 0.81 27.89
N LYS A 131 -1.69 -0.14 27.19
CA LYS A 131 -0.97 -1.23 26.48
C LYS A 131 -0.04 -0.71 25.38
N LEU A 132 -0.49 0.24 24.56
CA LEU A 132 0.33 0.81 23.50
C LEU A 132 1.53 1.59 24.06
N VAL A 133 1.33 2.33 25.16
CA VAL A 133 2.41 3.05 25.84
C VAL A 133 3.48 2.09 26.36
N GLY A 134 3.09 0.98 26.99
CA GLY A 134 4.00 0.00 27.58
C GLY A 134 4.55 -1.05 26.62
N ALA A 135 3.98 -1.17 25.42
CA ALA A 135 4.38 -2.22 24.49
C ALA A 135 5.71 -1.89 23.78
N GLN A 136 6.53 -2.91 23.61
CA GLN A 136 7.71 -2.81 22.74
C GLN A 136 7.26 -2.71 21.27
N PRO A 137 7.89 -1.85 20.46
CA PRO A 137 7.62 -1.80 19.04
C PRO A 137 7.87 -3.16 18.37
N GLU A 138 6.97 -3.56 17.48
CA GLU A 138 7.09 -4.80 16.73
C GLU A 138 8.39 -4.82 15.92
N GLN A 139 9.00 -5.98 15.80
CA GLN A 139 10.18 -6.15 14.96
C GLN A 139 9.85 -5.85 13.50
N LEU A 140 10.79 -5.21 12.81
CA LEU A 140 10.68 -5.01 11.39
C LEU A 140 10.80 -6.36 10.67
N THR A 141 9.83 -6.63 9.81
CA THR A 141 9.92 -7.75 8.88
C THR A 141 10.34 -7.23 7.52
N SER A 142 11.28 -7.90 6.90
CA SER A 142 11.72 -7.57 5.55
C SER A 142 10.55 -7.75 4.56
N ARG A 143 10.45 -6.80 3.63
CA ARG A 143 9.59 -6.90 2.44
C ARG A 143 10.41 -7.07 1.18
N PHE A 144 11.62 -7.57 1.35
CA PHE A 144 12.50 -7.83 0.23
C PHE A 144 11.89 -8.90 -0.68
N GLU A 145 11.82 -8.59 -1.96
CA GLU A 145 11.33 -9.49 -3.01
C GLU A 145 12.22 -9.41 -4.23
N VAL A 146 12.47 -10.55 -4.83
CA VAL A 146 13.21 -10.62 -6.10
C VAL A 146 12.23 -10.42 -7.24
N ASN A 147 12.50 -9.42 -8.08
CA ASN A 147 11.74 -9.14 -9.29
C ASN A 147 12.68 -8.93 -10.49
N ASN A 148 12.09 -8.84 -11.69
CA ASN A 148 12.85 -8.67 -12.93
C ASN A 148 13.70 -7.39 -12.92
N ALA A 149 13.16 -6.26 -12.43
CA ALA A 149 13.89 -5.00 -12.37
C ALA A 149 15.17 -5.10 -11.54
N MET A 150 15.10 -5.74 -10.37
CA MET A 150 16.26 -5.97 -9.53
C MET A 150 17.27 -6.89 -10.22
N LEU A 151 16.80 -7.96 -10.84
CA LEU A 151 17.66 -8.92 -11.53
C LEU A 151 18.39 -8.27 -12.71
N LEU A 152 17.69 -7.49 -13.54
CA LEU A 152 18.27 -6.73 -14.65
C LEU A 152 19.30 -5.71 -14.15
N ASN A 153 19.01 -5.02 -13.05
CA ASN A 153 19.95 -4.10 -12.42
C ASN A 153 21.22 -4.83 -11.93
N VAL A 154 21.10 -6.04 -11.39
CA VAL A 154 22.25 -6.85 -10.97
C VAL A 154 23.04 -7.35 -12.18
N ILE A 155 22.39 -7.75 -13.26
CA ILE A 155 23.01 -8.23 -14.50
C ILE A 155 23.80 -7.09 -15.19
N SER A 156 23.30 -5.86 -15.17
CA SER A 156 23.95 -4.71 -15.81
C SER A 156 25.25 -4.25 -15.13
N ARG A 157 25.51 -4.69 -13.87
CA ARG A 157 26.73 -4.32 -13.14
C ARG A 157 27.95 -5.02 -13.70
N PRO A 158 29.14 -4.37 -13.65
CA PRO A 158 30.40 -5.04 -13.95
C PRO A 158 30.61 -6.27 -13.06
N GLY A 159 31.22 -7.31 -13.62
CA GLY A 159 31.54 -8.56 -12.92
C GLY A 159 30.44 -9.62 -12.98
N SER A 160 30.58 -10.64 -12.14
CA SER A 160 29.67 -11.80 -12.12
C SER A 160 28.33 -11.45 -11.49
N CYS A 161 27.25 -11.46 -12.26
CA CYS A 161 25.88 -11.27 -11.75
C CYS A 161 25.51 -12.34 -10.72
N TYR A 162 25.99 -13.57 -10.88
CA TYR A 162 25.80 -14.64 -9.89
C TYR A 162 26.43 -14.28 -8.52
N ALA A 163 27.66 -13.78 -8.52
CA ALA A 163 28.33 -13.38 -7.29
C ALA A 163 27.61 -12.22 -6.59
N HIS A 164 27.17 -11.23 -7.37
CA HIS A 164 26.42 -10.09 -6.86
C HIS A 164 25.07 -10.51 -6.28
N MET A 165 24.32 -11.37 -7.00
CA MET A 165 23.02 -11.85 -6.54
C MET A 165 23.16 -12.71 -5.29
N ARG A 166 24.14 -13.61 -5.26
CA ARG A 166 24.47 -14.42 -4.09
C ARG A 166 24.80 -13.55 -2.87
N HIS A 167 25.64 -12.53 -3.06
CA HIS A 167 25.97 -11.60 -1.98
C HIS A 167 24.73 -10.86 -1.49
N LEU A 168 23.91 -10.31 -2.38
CA LEU A 168 22.68 -9.59 -2.05
C LEU A 168 21.72 -10.46 -1.22
N LEU A 169 21.48 -11.70 -1.63
CA LEU A 169 20.57 -12.61 -0.95
C LEU A 169 21.10 -13.06 0.42
N LEU A 170 22.38 -13.40 0.51
CA LEU A 170 22.97 -13.88 1.77
C LEU A 170 23.24 -12.77 2.78
N SER A 171 23.40 -11.53 2.34
CA SER A 171 23.57 -10.35 3.21
C SER A 171 22.24 -9.74 3.65
N SER A 172 21.11 -10.25 3.17
CA SER A 172 19.79 -9.80 3.58
C SER A 172 19.45 -10.27 5.00
N HIS A 173 18.61 -9.50 5.71
CA HIS A 173 18.10 -9.87 7.03
C HIS A 173 16.92 -10.86 6.97
N GLU A 174 16.88 -11.67 5.91
CA GLU A 174 15.84 -12.67 5.70
C GLU A 174 16.14 -13.98 6.43
N THR A 175 15.09 -14.75 6.72
CA THR A 175 15.25 -16.10 7.24
C THR A 175 15.83 -17.04 6.18
N ARG A 176 16.50 -18.12 6.61
CA ARG A 176 17.06 -19.12 5.69
C ARG A 176 16.00 -19.69 4.72
N ALA A 177 14.76 -19.87 5.18
CA ALA A 177 13.67 -20.36 4.36
C ALA A 177 13.31 -19.35 3.25
N ARG A 178 13.21 -18.06 3.58
CA ARG A 178 12.95 -16.99 2.60
C ARG A 178 14.11 -16.78 1.64
N ILE A 179 15.35 -16.84 2.12
CA ILE A 179 16.55 -16.80 1.25
C ILE A 179 16.45 -17.90 0.18
N ARG A 180 16.09 -19.14 0.58
CA ARG A 180 15.90 -20.25 -0.38
C ARG A 180 14.80 -19.93 -1.40
N GLN A 181 13.67 -19.37 -0.97
CA GLN A 181 12.60 -18.96 -1.89
C GLN A 181 13.10 -17.88 -2.87
N HIS A 182 13.83 -16.88 -2.39
CA HIS A 182 14.40 -15.85 -3.25
C HIS A 182 15.43 -16.39 -4.25
N VAL A 183 16.23 -17.39 -3.86
CA VAL A 183 17.15 -18.07 -4.79
C VAL A 183 16.39 -18.77 -5.90
N LEU A 184 15.36 -19.55 -5.56
CA LEU A 184 14.51 -20.23 -6.53
C LEU A 184 13.83 -19.23 -7.46
N ARG A 185 13.28 -18.16 -6.89
CA ARG A 185 12.65 -17.09 -7.67
C ARG A 185 13.63 -16.39 -8.60
N SER A 186 14.87 -16.14 -8.17
CA SER A 186 15.91 -15.56 -9.01
C SER A 186 16.22 -16.43 -10.22
N ILE A 187 16.29 -17.74 -10.03
CA ILE A 187 16.56 -18.71 -11.12
C ILE A 187 15.38 -18.75 -12.09
N GLU A 188 14.17 -18.77 -11.57
CA GLU A 188 12.94 -18.77 -12.37
C GLU A 188 12.85 -17.52 -13.27
N LEU A 189 13.01 -16.33 -12.66
CA LEU A 189 13.00 -15.06 -13.39
C LEU A 189 14.14 -14.98 -14.41
N PHE A 190 15.34 -15.42 -14.05
CA PHE A 190 16.47 -15.43 -14.98
C PHE A 190 16.18 -16.30 -16.22
N ARG A 191 15.65 -17.50 -16.01
CA ARG A 191 15.26 -18.39 -17.13
C ARG A 191 14.18 -17.77 -18.01
N GLY A 192 13.16 -17.12 -17.39
CA GLY A 192 12.14 -16.39 -18.13
C GLY A 192 12.72 -15.26 -18.99
N LEU A 193 13.64 -14.47 -18.45
CA LEU A 193 14.33 -13.42 -19.22
C LEU A 193 15.22 -13.97 -20.32
N GLU A 194 15.88 -15.12 -20.11
CA GLU A 194 16.70 -15.80 -21.10
C GLU A 194 15.84 -16.37 -22.22
N THR A 195 14.73 -17.05 -21.90
CA THR A 195 13.76 -17.56 -22.88
C THR A 195 13.14 -16.45 -23.71
N ALA A 196 12.81 -15.32 -23.09
CA ALA A 196 12.28 -14.14 -23.77
C ALA A 196 13.35 -13.38 -24.58
N GLY A 197 14.60 -13.85 -24.61
CA GLY A 197 15.68 -13.20 -25.34
C GLY A 197 16.11 -11.83 -24.80
N ILE A 198 15.72 -11.46 -23.57
CA ILE A 198 16.05 -10.20 -22.94
C ILE A 198 17.46 -10.22 -22.35
N VAL A 199 17.90 -11.40 -21.91
CA VAL A 199 19.26 -11.65 -21.44
C VAL A 199 19.89 -12.81 -22.21
N GLU A 200 21.18 -12.75 -22.38
CA GLU A 200 21.96 -13.76 -23.11
C GLU A 200 23.19 -14.13 -22.29
N ARG A 201 23.51 -15.43 -22.22
CA ARG A 201 24.78 -15.91 -21.65
C ARG A 201 25.87 -15.82 -22.68
N MET A 202 27.02 -15.36 -22.25
CA MET A 202 28.23 -15.30 -23.06
C MET A 202 29.16 -16.46 -22.70
N ALA A 203 29.83 -17.04 -23.70
CA ALA A 203 30.79 -18.12 -23.48
C ALA A 203 32.03 -17.62 -22.71
N GLU A 204 32.46 -16.40 -23.01
CA GLU A 204 33.55 -15.71 -22.32
C GLU A 204 33.05 -14.40 -21.76
N PRO A 205 33.61 -13.92 -20.63
CA PRO A 205 33.22 -12.62 -20.05
C PRO A 205 33.59 -11.47 -20.98
N ASP A 206 32.79 -10.41 -20.93
CA ASP A 206 33.11 -9.15 -21.57
C ASP A 206 34.26 -8.39 -20.85
N ASP A 207 34.63 -7.21 -21.37
CA ASP A 207 35.66 -6.36 -20.78
C ASP A 207 35.38 -5.92 -19.34
N ASP A 208 34.10 -5.91 -18.94
CA ASP A 208 33.65 -5.63 -17.57
C ASP A 208 33.55 -6.90 -16.69
N GLY A 209 33.89 -8.08 -17.23
CA GLY A 209 33.85 -9.36 -16.53
C GLY A 209 32.43 -9.93 -16.36
N ARG A 210 31.46 -9.52 -17.19
CA ARG A 210 30.11 -10.06 -17.20
C ARG A 210 30.05 -11.33 -18.04
N HIS A 211 29.39 -12.36 -17.55
CA HIS A 211 29.04 -13.58 -18.28
C HIS A 211 27.62 -13.56 -18.83
N VAL A 212 26.84 -12.54 -18.51
CA VAL A 212 25.48 -12.33 -18.98
C VAL A 212 25.34 -10.88 -19.41
N ARG A 213 24.76 -10.67 -20.58
CA ARG A 213 24.49 -9.33 -21.09
C ARG A 213 22.99 -9.14 -21.36
N LEU A 214 22.56 -7.90 -21.38
CA LEU A 214 21.25 -7.49 -21.87
C LEU A 214 21.31 -7.42 -23.41
N THR A 215 20.31 -7.99 -24.06
CA THR A 215 20.21 -7.99 -25.53
C THR A 215 19.54 -6.72 -26.08
N VAL A 216 18.77 -6.04 -25.21
CA VAL A 216 18.05 -4.80 -25.53
C VAL A 216 18.66 -3.64 -24.78
N ASP A 217 18.76 -2.52 -25.47
CA ASP A 217 19.16 -1.25 -24.85
C ASP A 217 18.00 -0.76 -23.97
N LEU A 218 17.95 -1.26 -22.74
CA LEU A 218 16.96 -0.83 -21.77
C LEU A 218 17.28 0.63 -21.41
N GLN A 219 16.34 1.53 -21.65
CA GLN A 219 16.42 2.90 -21.13
C GLN A 219 16.68 2.85 -19.62
N ARG A 220 17.42 3.81 -19.07
CA ARG A 220 17.86 3.83 -17.66
C ARG A 220 16.74 3.62 -16.65
N ASP A 221 15.50 3.98 -17.01
CA ASP A 221 14.30 3.87 -16.18
C ASP A 221 13.36 2.72 -16.60
N PHE A 222 13.79 1.90 -17.57
CA PHE A 222 13.00 0.75 -18.00
C PHE A 222 13.18 -0.40 -17.02
N ALA A 223 12.09 -0.81 -16.40
CA ALA A 223 12.08 -1.90 -15.46
C ALA A 223 10.93 -2.85 -15.76
N LEU A 224 11.25 -4.12 -16.03
CA LEU A 224 10.27 -5.20 -16.08
C LEU A 224 9.88 -5.58 -14.66
N ASN A 225 8.98 -4.81 -14.07
CA ASN A 225 8.58 -4.99 -12.66
C ASN A 225 7.68 -6.20 -12.45
N GLN A 226 7.01 -6.66 -13.50
CA GLN A 226 6.06 -7.78 -13.44
C GLN A 226 6.68 -9.05 -14.04
N PRO A 227 6.44 -10.23 -13.43
CA PRO A 227 6.97 -11.51 -13.94
C PRO A 227 6.56 -11.82 -15.37
N LEU A 228 5.35 -11.43 -15.77
CA LEU A 228 4.79 -11.65 -17.11
C LEU A 228 4.97 -10.46 -18.06
N ALA A 229 5.84 -9.48 -17.73
CA ALA A 229 6.10 -8.36 -18.63
C ALA A 229 6.62 -8.80 -20.02
N PRO A 230 7.48 -9.84 -20.16
CA PRO A 230 7.85 -10.35 -21.48
C PRO A 230 6.65 -10.87 -22.29
N PHE A 231 5.72 -11.57 -21.64
CA PHE A 231 4.47 -11.98 -22.26
C PHE A 231 3.63 -10.81 -22.73
N ALA A 232 3.53 -9.74 -21.91
CA ALA A 232 2.80 -8.54 -22.31
C ALA A 232 3.35 -7.93 -23.61
N ILE A 233 4.67 -7.90 -23.77
CA ILE A 233 5.32 -7.39 -24.99
C ILE A 233 4.92 -8.27 -26.19
N ALA A 234 5.02 -9.59 -26.07
CA ALA A 234 4.62 -10.53 -27.11
C ALA A 234 3.12 -10.45 -27.43
N ALA A 235 2.26 -10.35 -26.41
CA ALA A 235 0.82 -10.23 -26.59
C ALA A 235 0.39 -8.92 -27.27
N MET A 236 1.17 -7.83 -27.17
CA MET A 236 0.89 -6.60 -27.90
C MET A 236 1.01 -6.76 -29.41
N GLU A 237 1.84 -7.71 -29.91
CA GLU A 237 2.01 -7.97 -31.33
C GLU A 237 0.78 -8.65 -31.97
N VAL A 238 -0.07 -9.28 -31.16
CA VAL A 238 -1.31 -9.92 -31.65
C VAL A 238 -2.54 -9.05 -31.51
N LEU A 239 -2.39 -7.83 -31.00
CA LEU A 239 -3.49 -6.87 -30.97
C LEU A 239 -3.79 -6.33 -32.37
N ASP A 240 -5.10 -6.15 -32.66
CA ASP A 240 -5.57 -5.52 -33.89
C ASP A 240 -5.26 -4.01 -33.86
N PRO A 241 -4.37 -3.50 -34.72
CA PRO A 241 -4.07 -2.06 -34.77
C PRO A 241 -5.26 -1.21 -35.24
N ASP A 242 -6.22 -1.79 -35.94
CA ASP A 242 -7.43 -1.15 -36.44
C ASP A 242 -8.65 -1.32 -35.52
N SER A 243 -8.43 -1.85 -34.31
CA SER A 243 -9.48 -1.97 -33.29
C SER A 243 -10.17 -0.64 -33.02
N PRO A 244 -11.49 -0.61 -32.79
CA PRO A 244 -12.19 0.60 -32.37
C PRO A 244 -11.77 1.11 -30.99
N THR A 245 -11.08 0.27 -30.19
CA THR A 245 -10.67 0.56 -28.81
C THR A 245 -9.20 0.22 -28.54
N PRO A 246 -8.23 0.67 -29.35
CA PRO A 246 -6.84 0.18 -29.27
C PRO A 246 -6.18 0.49 -27.92
N VAL A 247 -6.54 1.62 -27.31
CA VAL A 247 -6.01 1.99 -25.98
C VAL A 247 -6.56 1.07 -24.88
N LEU A 248 -7.83 0.68 -24.97
CA LEU A 248 -8.46 -0.24 -24.01
C LEU A 248 -7.91 -1.67 -24.16
N ASP A 249 -7.63 -2.08 -25.38
CA ASP A 249 -7.03 -3.36 -25.69
C ASP A 249 -5.62 -3.46 -25.08
N LEU A 250 -4.82 -2.41 -25.26
CA LEU A 250 -3.50 -2.31 -24.62
C LEU A 250 -3.60 -2.33 -23.09
N VAL A 251 -4.55 -1.60 -22.50
CA VAL A 251 -4.77 -1.63 -21.05
C VAL A 251 -5.17 -3.02 -20.59
N SER A 252 -5.97 -3.77 -21.36
CA SER A 252 -6.36 -5.14 -21.02
C SER A 252 -5.17 -6.10 -20.99
N VAL A 253 -4.24 -5.98 -21.94
CA VAL A 253 -2.99 -6.76 -21.93
C VAL A 253 -2.14 -6.40 -20.70
N ILE A 254 -1.97 -5.12 -20.40
CA ILE A 254 -1.18 -4.68 -19.24
C ILE A 254 -1.81 -5.19 -17.94
N GLU A 255 -3.13 -5.09 -17.81
CA GLU A 255 -3.88 -5.55 -16.65
C GLU A 255 -3.68 -7.04 -16.39
N SER A 256 -3.70 -7.86 -17.46
CA SER A 256 -3.59 -9.32 -17.36
C SER A 256 -2.27 -9.80 -16.77
N VAL A 257 -1.21 -8.99 -16.85
CA VAL A 257 0.13 -9.32 -16.37
C VAL A 257 0.49 -8.71 -15.02
N LEU A 258 -0.42 -7.96 -14.38
CA LEU A 258 -0.19 -7.38 -13.07
C LEU A 258 -0.27 -8.44 -11.96
N ASP A 259 0.62 -8.35 -10.97
CA ASP A 259 0.56 -9.21 -9.77
C ASP A 259 -0.75 -9.03 -8.97
N ASP A 260 -1.30 -7.82 -8.96
CA ASP A 260 -2.59 -7.51 -8.34
C ASP A 260 -3.43 -6.58 -9.25
N PRO A 261 -4.19 -7.15 -10.21
CA PRO A 261 -5.06 -6.37 -11.11
C PRO A 261 -6.33 -5.85 -10.45
N ARG A 262 -6.66 -6.30 -9.22
CA ARG A 262 -7.92 -5.96 -8.53
C ARG A 262 -8.28 -4.49 -8.48
N PRO A 263 -7.35 -3.53 -8.25
CA PRO A 263 -7.70 -2.11 -8.27
C PRO A 263 -8.29 -1.65 -9.60
N ILE A 264 -7.76 -2.15 -10.73
CA ILE A 264 -8.24 -1.85 -12.09
C ILE A 264 -9.56 -2.58 -12.35
N LEU A 265 -9.62 -3.88 -12.05
CA LEU A 265 -10.83 -4.70 -12.21
C LEU A 265 -12.02 -4.14 -11.44
N TYR A 266 -11.83 -3.72 -10.19
CA TYR A 266 -12.90 -3.07 -9.42
C TYR A 266 -13.28 -1.69 -9.97
N ALA A 267 -12.37 -0.95 -10.59
CA ALA A 267 -12.70 0.31 -11.24
C ALA A 267 -13.56 0.06 -12.49
N GLN A 268 -13.20 -0.93 -13.30
CA GLN A 268 -13.97 -1.35 -14.47
C GLN A 268 -15.36 -1.87 -14.08
N GLN A 269 -15.45 -2.72 -13.05
CA GLN A 269 -16.73 -3.21 -12.54
C GLN A 269 -17.64 -2.07 -12.08
N ARG A 270 -17.08 -1.08 -11.36
CA ARG A 270 -17.85 0.09 -10.94
C ARG A 270 -18.34 0.91 -12.12
N ALA A 271 -17.53 1.08 -13.16
CA ALA A 271 -17.94 1.76 -14.37
C ALA A 271 -19.09 1.01 -15.07
N ALA A 272 -18.94 -0.29 -15.30
CA ALA A 272 -19.94 -1.14 -15.92
C ALA A 272 -21.28 -1.15 -15.14
N ARG A 273 -21.21 -1.26 -13.81
CA ARG A 273 -22.40 -1.14 -12.96
C ARG A 273 -23.04 0.24 -13.04
N GLY A 274 -22.24 1.30 -13.08
CA GLY A 274 -22.71 2.67 -13.22
C GLY A 274 -23.44 2.91 -14.54
N GLU A 275 -22.91 2.40 -15.63
CA GLU A 275 -23.54 2.45 -16.96
C GLU A 275 -24.86 1.67 -16.99
N ALA A 276 -24.87 0.45 -16.45
CA ALA A 276 -26.09 -0.37 -16.36
C ALA A 276 -27.17 0.28 -15.49
N ILE A 277 -26.80 0.87 -14.34
CA ILE A 277 -27.73 1.64 -13.50
C ILE A 277 -28.28 2.84 -14.27
N GLY A 278 -27.44 3.52 -15.05
CA GLY A 278 -27.86 4.66 -15.89
C GLY A 278 -28.87 4.24 -16.94
N ALA A 279 -28.63 3.16 -17.66
CA ALA A 279 -29.54 2.59 -18.68
C ALA A 279 -30.86 2.16 -18.05
N LEU A 280 -30.86 1.36 -17.01
CA LEU A 280 -32.08 0.90 -16.31
C LEU A 280 -32.86 2.04 -15.69
N LYS A 281 -32.19 3.11 -15.27
CA LYS A 281 -32.86 4.33 -14.81
C LYS A 281 -33.58 5.06 -15.94
N ALA A 282 -32.98 5.12 -17.14
CA ALA A 282 -33.62 5.71 -18.32
C ALA A 282 -34.85 4.91 -18.79
N GLU A 283 -34.82 3.59 -18.57
CA GLU A 283 -35.94 2.67 -18.84
C GLU A 283 -37.05 2.72 -17.75
N GLY A 284 -36.84 3.47 -16.68
CA GLY A 284 -37.83 3.64 -15.61
C GLY A 284 -37.91 2.51 -14.60
N VAL A 285 -36.91 1.60 -14.55
CA VAL A 285 -36.84 0.51 -13.58
C VAL A 285 -36.69 1.05 -12.16
N GLU A 286 -37.40 0.49 -11.18
CA GLU A 286 -37.31 0.90 -9.78
C GLU A 286 -35.94 0.70 -9.17
N TYR A 287 -35.63 1.49 -8.14
CA TYR A 287 -34.27 1.47 -7.52
C TYR A 287 -33.89 0.11 -6.96
N SER A 288 -34.80 -0.58 -6.24
CA SER A 288 -34.57 -1.90 -5.67
C SER A 288 -34.25 -2.95 -6.73
N GLU A 289 -35.06 -2.99 -7.77
CA GLU A 289 -34.89 -3.89 -8.89
C GLU A 289 -33.59 -3.61 -9.70
N ARG A 290 -33.26 -2.33 -9.89
CA ARG A 290 -31.98 -1.95 -10.52
C ARG A 290 -30.78 -2.46 -9.75
N MET A 291 -30.80 -2.37 -8.40
CA MET A 291 -29.68 -2.82 -7.58
C MET A 291 -29.52 -4.33 -7.62
N GLU A 292 -30.62 -5.07 -7.68
CA GLU A 292 -30.61 -6.54 -7.86
C GLU A 292 -30.01 -6.94 -9.23
N LEU A 293 -30.47 -6.30 -10.31
CA LEU A 293 -30.03 -6.60 -11.66
C LEU A 293 -28.54 -6.29 -11.90
N VAL A 294 -27.95 -5.37 -11.16
CA VAL A 294 -26.52 -5.02 -11.31
C VAL A 294 -25.61 -5.75 -10.32
N GLU A 295 -26.15 -6.53 -9.39
CA GLU A 295 -25.36 -7.24 -8.39
C GLU A 295 -24.43 -8.27 -9.05
N ASP A 296 -24.93 -8.98 -10.06
CA ASP A 296 -24.21 -10.02 -10.79
C ASP A 296 -23.22 -9.49 -11.84
N ILE A 297 -23.18 -8.17 -12.06
CA ILE A 297 -22.22 -7.59 -13.01
C ILE A 297 -20.81 -7.74 -12.44
N SER A 298 -20.03 -8.60 -13.10
CA SER A 298 -18.60 -8.79 -12.85
C SER A 298 -17.78 -7.72 -13.60
N TRP A 299 -16.47 -7.78 -13.46
CA TRP A 299 -15.58 -6.94 -14.27
C TRP A 299 -15.57 -7.42 -15.72
N PRO A 300 -15.67 -6.50 -16.69
CA PRO A 300 -15.54 -6.87 -18.08
C PRO A 300 -14.09 -7.27 -18.40
N THR A 301 -13.92 -8.33 -19.17
CA THR A 301 -12.61 -8.80 -19.69
C THR A 301 -12.72 -8.95 -21.22
N PRO A 302 -12.76 -7.82 -21.98
CA PRO A 302 -13.07 -7.85 -23.40
C PRO A 302 -12.13 -8.71 -24.25
N LEU A 303 -10.85 -8.76 -23.88
CA LEU A 303 -9.83 -9.56 -24.56
C LEU A 303 -9.46 -10.87 -23.83
N GLY A 304 -10.27 -11.31 -22.85
CA GLY A 304 -9.94 -12.44 -21.99
C GLY A 304 -9.60 -13.74 -22.77
N HIS A 305 -10.36 -14.06 -23.80
CA HIS A 305 -10.08 -15.24 -24.66
C HIS A 305 -8.81 -15.07 -25.48
N LEU A 306 -8.64 -13.93 -26.16
CA LEU A 306 -7.44 -13.64 -26.96
C LEU A 306 -6.16 -13.72 -26.11
N ILE A 307 -6.19 -13.15 -24.90
CA ILE A 307 -5.05 -13.15 -23.99
C ILE A 307 -4.77 -14.56 -23.46
N ALA A 308 -5.82 -15.36 -23.17
CA ALA A 308 -5.64 -16.73 -22.74
C ALA A 308 -5.03 -17.59 -23.84
N ASP A 309 -5.54 -17.51 -25.07
CA ASP A 309 -5.02 -18.23 -26.23
C ASP A 309 -3.55 -17.81 -26.54
N ALA A 310 -3.26 -16.53 -26.45
CA ALA A 310 -1.90 -16.00 -26.63
C ALA A 310 -0.95 -16.51 -25.53
N TYR A 311 -1.43 -16.63 -24.28
CA TYR A 311 -0.63 -17.16 -23.18
C TYR A 311 -0.35 -18.65 -23.32
N ASP A 312 -1.34 -19.43 -23.78
CA ASP A 312 -1.17 -20.88 -24.02
C ASP A 312 -0.19 -21.14 -25.17
N ALA A 313 -0.08 -20.21 -26.11
CA ALA A 313 0.86 -20.29 -27.24
C ALA A 313 2.28 -19.80 -26.88
N TYR A 314 2.40 -18.92 -25.86
CA TYR A 314 3.65 -18.32 -25.41
C TYR A 314 4.47 -19.30 -24.55
#